data_f1aac47751b3e9d3e43a6505b3e4fea8
#
_entry.id   f1aac47751b3e9d3e43a6505b3e4fea8
#
_cell.length_a   1.000
_cell.length_b   1.000
_cell.length_c   1.000
_cell.angle_alpha   90.00
_cell.angle_beta   90.00
_cell.angle_gamma   90.00
#
_symmetry.space_group_name_H-M   'P 1'
#
loop_
_entity.id
_entity.type
_entity.pdbx_description
1 polymer ?
#
loop_
_entity_poly.entity_id
_entity_poly.type
_entity_poly.pdbx_seq_one_letter_code
_entity_poly.pdbx_strand_id
1 'polypeptide(L)'
;MTGIPGRSYRLTVLAEGKTLTATTSLPHPVPLDSVWWKVDGRRDSLGFAWAHLTDPDTTGNNYRWFAQRINHYTYGRNAGEMKDSMFLAPPGSVFEDRFINGRSFDFNVARGRTLNSDKADDQNNENFLFKRGDTIVVKYCSIDHAVFDFWRTEETQLGNNGNPFGTVSPIFSNID
;
A
#
# COMPACT_ATOMS: atom_id res chain seq x y z
N MET A 1 -19.02 -1.47 -12.83
CA MET A 1 -18.66 -2.82 -13.30
C MET A 1 -17.83 -3.45 -12.18
N THR A 2 -18.15 -4.68 -11.78
CA THR A 2 -17.37 -5.40 -10.76
C THR A 2 -16.47 -6.41 -11.46
N GLY A 3 -15.17 -6.41 -11.11
CA GLY A 3 -14.21 -7.37 -11.67
C GLY A 3 -14.46 -8.79 -11.13
N ILE A 4 -14.12 -9.78 -11.91
CA ILE A 4 -14.24 -11.20 -11.56
C ILE A 4 -12.83 -11.78 -11.44
N PRO A 5 -12.46 -12.37 -10.27
CA PRO A 5 -11.16 -13.03 -10.12
C PRO A 5 -10.91 -14.09 -11.21
N GLY A 6 -9.68 -14.25 -11.64
CA GLY A 6 -9.26 -15.16 -12.71
C GLY A 6 -9.50 -14.63 -14.13
N ARG A 7 -10.07 -13.42 -14.32
CA ARG A 7 -10.29 -12.83 -15.64
C ARG A 7 -9.30 -11.71 -15.93
N SER A 8 -9.00 -11.55 -17.23
CA SER A 8 -8.23 -10.42 -17.75
C SER A 8 -9.16 -9.33 -18.28
N TYR A 9 -8.75 -8.09 -18.11
CA TYR A 9 -9.47 -6.89 -18.51
C TYR A 9 -8.56 -6.01 -19.36
N ARG A 10 -9.11 -5.50 -20.45
CA ARG A 10 -8.40 -4.54 -21.33
C ARG A 10 -9.01 -3.16 -21.15
N LEU A 11 -8.17 -2.19 -20.87
CA LEU A 11 -8.50 -0.77 -20.90
C LEU A 11 -8.06 -0.19 -22.24
N THR A 12 -8.90 0.61 -22.86
CA THR A 12 -8.55 1.41 -24.04
C THR A 12 -8.89 2.86 -23.73
N VAL A 13 -7.93 3.74 -23.88
CA VAL A 13 -8.09 5.19 -23.69
C VAL A 13 -7.78 5.90 -25.00
N LEU A 14 -8.69 6.76 -25.43
CA LEU A 14 -8.51 7.64 -26.59
C LEU A 14 -8.22 9.04 -26.07
N ALA A 15 -7.04 9.54 -26.34
CA ALA A 15 -6.61 10.87 -25.92
C ALA A 15 -5.75 11.51 -27.02
N GLU A 16 -6.09 12.76 -27.39
CA GLU A 16 -5.31 13.56 -28.36
C GLU A 16 -5.01 12.82 -29.67
N GLY A 17 -5.96 12.04 -30.18
CA GLY A 17 -5.83 11.27 -31.42
C GLY A 17 -4.97 10.02 -31.30
N LYS A 18 -4.51 9.67 -30.10
CA LYS A 18 -3.78 8.43 -29.78
C LYS A 18 -4.68 7.43 -29.10
N THR A 19 -4.46 6.17 -29.39
CA THR A 19 -5.09 5.04 -28.68
C THR A 19 -4.04 4.42 -27.76
N LEU A 20 -4.33 4.43 -26.46
CA LEU A 20 -3.51 3.77 -25.44
C LEU A 20 -4.26 2.55 -24.95
N THR A 21 -3.56 1.43 -24.80
CA THR A 21 -4.15 0.19 -24.29
C THR A 21 -3.34 -0.39 -23.14
N ALA A 22 -4.04 -0.99 -22.19
CA ALA A 22 -3.43 -1.76 -21.12
C ALA A 22 -4.26 -3.00 -20.85
N THR A 23 -3.61 -4.08 -20.48
CA THR A 23 -4.27 -5.33 -20.07
C THR A 23 -3.80 -5.70 -18.68
N THR A 24 -4.74 -6.04 -17.79
CA THR A 24 -4.47 -6.53 -16.44
C THR A 24 -5.29 -7.79 -16.18
N SER A 25 -4.79 -8.67 -15.36
CA SER A 25 -5.51 -9.82 -14.86
C SER A 25 -5.89 -9.60 -13.41
N LEU A 26 -7.07 -10.05 -13.01
CA LEU A 26 -7.52 -9.99 -11.64
C LEU A 26 -7.20 -11.34 -10.97
N PRO A 27 -6.13 -11.45 -10.15
CA PRO A 27 -5.80 -12.70 -9.49
C PRO A 27 -6.90 -13.12 -8.50
N HIS A 28 -6.89 -14.38 -8.11
CA HIS A 28 -7.70 -14.82 -6.98
C HIS A 28 -7.17 -14.16 -5.70
N PRO A 29 -8.05 -13.61 -4.85
CA PRO A 29 -7.61 -12.96 -3.63
C PRO A 29 -7.08 -13.98 -2.64
N VAL A 30 -5.95 -13.67 -2.03
CA VAL A 30 -5.42 -14.37 -0.87
C VAL A 30 -5.83 -13.55 0.36
N PRO A 31 -6.67 -14.10 1.27
CA PRO A 31 -7.11 -13.35 2.44
C PRO A 31 -5.99 -13.20 3.47
N LEU A 32 -6.03 -12.14 4.25
CA LEU A 32 -5.27 -12.08 5.49
C LEU A 32 -5.94 -12.96 6.55
N ASP A 33 -5.16 -13.75 7.28
CA ASP A 33 -5.68 -14.63 8.34
C ASP A 33 -6.10 -13.81 9.56
N SER A 34 -5.34 -12.76 9.90
CA SER A 34 -5.67 -11.86 10.99
C SER A 34 -4.98 -10.50 10.83
N VAL A 35 -5.54 -9.48 11.50
CA VAL A 35 -4.96 -8.14 11.61
C VAL A 35 -5.08 -7.67 13.04
N TRP A 36 -4.02 -7.07 13.59
CA TRP A 36 -4.01 -6.49 14.94
C TRP A 36 -3.12 -5.25 15.01
N TRP A 37 -3.30 -4.47 16.04
CA TRP A 37 -2.42 -3.34 16.33
C TRP A 37 -1.41 -3.72 17.40
N LYS A 38 -0.15 -3.28 17.23
CA LYS A 38 0.90 -3.48 18.21
C LYS A 38 1.70 -2.20 18.39
N VAL A 39 1.95 -1.85 19.65
CA VAL A 39 2.71 -0.66 20.01
C VAL A 39 4.13 -0.74 19.43
N ASP A 40 4.63 0.40 18.96
CA ASP A 40 6.06 0.58 18.68
C ASP A 40 6.77 0.71 20.02
N GLY A 41 7.65 -0.24 20.40
CA GLY A 41 8.30 -0.33 21.71
C GLY A 41 9.04 0.91 22.21
N ARG A 42 9.06 1.98 21.42
CA ARG A 42 9.63 3.29 21.75
C ARG A 42 8.60 4.33 22.20
N ARG A 43 7.31 4.05 22.03
CA ARG A 43 6.23 5.02 22.22
C ARG A 43 4.97 4.30 22.73
N ASP A 44 4.45 4.72 23.88
CA ASP A 44 3.35 4.04 24.56
C ASP A 44 1.99 4.12 23.84
N SER A 45 1.83 5.06 22.92
CA SER A 45 0.54 5.34 22.27
C SER A 45 0.55 5.15 20.76
N LEU A 46 1.72 4.90 20.16
CA LEU A 46 1.88 4.77 18.71
C LEU A 46 2.33 3.35 18.35
N GLY A 47 1.91 2.87 17.18
CA GLY A 47 2.25 1.52 16.75
C GLY A 47 1.90 1.24 15.30
N PHE A 48 2.09 -0.01 14.91
CA PHE A 48 1.85 -0.51 13.57
C PHE A 48 0.60 -1.36 13.50
N ALA A 49 -0.03 -1.37 12.33
CA ALA A 49 -0.92 -2.45 11.96
C ALA A 49 -0.06 -3.67 11.59
N TRP A 50 -0.34 -4.80 12.26
CA TRP A 50 0.27 -6.10 11.98
C TRP A 50 -0.75 -6.99 11.29
N ALA A 51 -0.26 -7.88 10.45
CA ALA A 51 -1.07 -8.90 9.81
C ALA A 51 -0.37 -10.25 9.81
N HIS A 52 -1.16 -11.32 9.83
CA HIS A 52 -0.73 -12.67 9.54
C HIS A 52 -1.19 -13.05 8.15
N LEU A 53 -0.29 -13.60 7.36
CA LEU A 53 -0.55 -14.09 6.01
C LEU A 53 -0.04 -15.52 5.90
N THR A 54 -0.89 -16.42 5.40
CA THR A 54 -0.48 -17.72 4.88
C THR A 54 -0.49 -17.64 3.36
N ASP A 55 0.70 -17.58 2.79
CA ASP A 55 0.86 -17.53 1.34
C ASP A 55 0.59 -18.92 0.74
N PRO A 56 -0.19 -19.05 -0.35
CA PRO A 56 -0.41 -20.33 -0.99
C PRO A 56 0.87 -20.85 -1.63
N ASP A 57 1.03 -22.20 -1.67
CA ASP A 57 2.17 -22.84 -2.33
C ASP A 57 2.03 -22.79 -3.88
N THR A 58 1.91 -21.57 -4.40
CA THR A 58 1.83 -21.25 -5.83
C THR A 58 2.68 -20.05 -6.13
N THR A 59 3.69 -20.19 -6.95
CA THR A 59 4.63 -19.11 -7.28
C THR A 59 4.01 -17.99 -8.11
N GLY A 60 4.48 -16.76 -7.89
CA GLY A 60 4.11 -15.59 -8.69
C GLY A 60 2.96 -14.79 -8.09
N ASN A 61 2.66 -14.98 -6.81
CA ASN A 61 1.71 -14.15 -6.10
C ASN A 61 2.32 -12.78 -5.80
N ASN A 62 1.58 -11.74 -6.11
CA ASN A 62 1.98 -10.38 -5.85
C ASN A 62 0.89 -9.67 -5.06
N TYR A 63 1.31 -8.83 -4.14
CA TYR A 63 0.45 -8.25 -3.14
C TYR A 63 0.65 -6.75 -3.00
N ARG A 64 -0.40 -6.05 -2.60
CA ARG A 64 -0.34 -4.67 -2.23
C ARG A 64 -1.23 -4.36 -1.03
N TRP A 65 -0.66 -3.66 -0.06
CA TRP A 65 -1.31 -3.22 1.16
C TRP A 65 -1.73 -1.76 1.07
N PHE A 66 -2.90 -1.47 1.62
CA PHE A 66 -3.39 -0.13 1.88
C PHE A 66 -4.02 -0.09 3.27
N ALA A 67 -3.99 1.07 3.89
CA ALA A 67 -4.74 1.33 5.11
C ALA A 67 -5.44 2.68 5.02
N GLN A 68 -6.54 2.79 5.73
CA GLN A 68 -7.28 4.03 5.90
C GLN A 68 -7.66 4.16 7.36
N ARG A 69 -7.31 5.27 7.96
CA ARG A 69 -7.72 5.65 9.29
C ARG A 69 -9.10 6.30 9.19
N ILE A 70 -10.10 5.69 9.82
CA ILE A 70 -11.48 6.18 9.80
C ILE A 70 -11.71 7.20 10.90
N ASN A 71 -11.22 6.92 12.11
CA ASN A 71 -11.29 7.81 13.26
C ASN A 71 -9.92 7.95 13.89
N HIS A 72 -9.57 9.20 14.19
CA HIS A 72 -8.34 9.57 14.85
C HIS A 72 -8.57 10.84 15.66
N TYR A 73 -8.17 10.85 16.91
CA TYR A 73 -8.24 12.05 17.74
C TYR A 73 -6.86 12.70 17.87
N THR A 74 -6.79 13.96 17.45
CA THR A 74 -5.62 14.81 17.67
C THR A 74 -5.80 15.64 18.93
N TYR A 75 -4.67 16.04 19.53
CA TYR A 75 -4.61 16.92 20.69
C TYR A 75 -3.88 18.21 20.34
N GLY A 76 -4.11 19.27 21.13
CA GLY A 76 -3.44 20.54 20.94
C GLY A 76 -4.12 21.45 19.91
N ARG A 77 -3.36 22.23 19.13
CA ARG A 77 -3.89 23.23 18.19
C ARG A 77 -4.84 22.69 17.14
N ASN A 78 -4.69 21.42 16.80
CA ASN A 78 -5.54 20.72 15.83
C ASN A 78 -6.42 19.69 16.51
N ALA A 79 -6.85 19.96 17.76
CA ALA A 79 -7.72 19.05 18.47
C ALA A 79 -9.01 18.79 17.67
N GLY A 80 -9.33 17.53 17.50
CA GLY A 80 -10.52 17.09 16.75
C GLY A 80 -10.37 15.70 16.17
N GLU A 81 -11.42 15.25 15.51
CA GLU A 81 -11.45 14.00 14.79
C GLU A 81 -10.86 14.19 13.39
N MET A 82 -9.94 13.31 13.01
CA MET A 82 -9.36 13.27 11.67
C MET A 82 -9.66 11.93 11.00
N LYS A 83 -9.88 12.00 9.70
CA LYS A 83 -10.09 10.84 8.83
C LYS A 83 -9.17 10.94 7.62
N ASP A 84 -8.62 9.80 7.20
CA ASP A 84 -7.96 9.76 5.90
C ASP A 84 -9.03 9.84 4.81
N SER A 85 -8.84 10.71 3.83
CA SER A 85 -9.79 10.90 2.73
C SER A 85 -9.84 9.70 1.77
N MET A 86 -8.77 8.89 1.76
CA MET A 86 -8.62 7.72 0.90
C MET A 86 -7.77 6.64 1.56
N PHE A 87 -7.75 5.46 0.94
CA PHE A 87 -6.78 4.43 1.26
C PHE A 87 -5.38 4.87 0.87
N LEU A 88 -4.45 4.78 1.79
CA LEU A 88 -3.05 5.16 1.62
C LEU A 88 -2.18 3.92 1.56
N ALA A 89 -1.24 3.89 0.61
CA ALA A 89 -0.23 2.87 0.48
C ALA A 89 1.11 3.42 0.99
N PRO A 90 1.70 2.85 2.05
CA PRO A 90 3.04 3.25 2.47
C PRO A 90 4.10 2.74 1.49
N PRO A 91 5.31 3.34 1.47
CA PRO A 91 6.46 2.75 0.79
C PRO A 91 6.71 1.32 1.30
N GLY A 92 7.05 0.42 0.38
CA GLY A 92 7.21 -1.01 0.69
C GLY A 92 5.88 -1.76 0.88
N SER A 93 4.76 -1.15 0.47
CA SER A 93 3.43 -1.78 0.52
C SER A 93 3.21 -2.82 -0.56
N VAL A 94 4.06 -2.85 -1.57
CA VAL A 94 4.01 -3.81 -2.68
C VAL A 94 5.11 -4.86 -2.52
N PHE A 95 4.75 -6.14 -2.56
CA PHE A 95 5.69 -7.25 -2.42
C PHE A 95 5.25 -8.50 -3.21
N GLU A 96 6.21 -9.37 -3.48
CA GLU A 96 6.02 -10.64 -4.18
C GLU A 96 6.34 -11.83 -3.27
N ASP A 97 5.83 -13.01 -3.62
CA ASP A 97 6.01 -14.24 -2.85
C ASP A 97 7.37 -14.91 -3.00
N ARG A 98 8.26 -14.36 -3.80
CA ARG A 98 9.56 -14.97 -4.18
C ARG A 98 10.32 -15.63 -3.03
N PHE A 99 10.25 -15.06 -1.82
CA PHE A 99 10.95 -15.57 -0.64
C PHE A 99 10.03 -16.13 0.44
N ILE A 100 8.71 -16.04 0.22
CA ILE A 100 7.68 -16.38 1.20
C ILE A 100 6.69 -17.43 0.69
N ASN A 101 6.88 -17.92 -0.54
CA ASN A 101 5.97 -18.87 -1.19
C ASN A 101 5.68 -20.09 -0.28
N GLY A 102 4.41 -20.38 -0.06
CA GLY A 102 3.94 -21.47 0.80
C GLY A 102 4.22 -21.29 2.30
N ARG A 103 4.56 -20.09 2.75
CA ARG A 103 4.89 -19.83 4.16
C ARG A 103 3.84 -18.98 4.86
N SER A 104 3.73 -19.20 6.17
CA SER A 104 2.97 -18.33 7.07
C SER A 104 3.93 -17.40 7.81
N PHE A 105 3.59 -16.12 7.87
CA PHE A 105 4.44 -15.12 8.55
C PHE A 105 3.63 -13.89 9.01
N ASP A 106 4.19 -13.21 9.99
CA ASP A 106 3.68 -11.94 10.48
C ASP A 106 4.47 -10.80 9.84
N PHE A 107 3.77 -9.77 9.43
CA PHE A 107 4.38 -8.54 8.94
C PHE A 107 3.67 -7.30 9.48
N ASN A 108 4.34 -6.18 9.46
CA ASN A 108 3.75 -4.91 9.82
C ASN A 108 3.88 -3.91 8.68
N VAL A 109 2.95 -2.99 8.64
CA VAL A 109 2.91 -1.93 7.63
C VAL A 109 2.69 -0.60 8.33
N ALA A 110 3.48 0.38 7.95
CA ALA A 110 3.28 1.75 8.39
C ALA A 110 2.01 2.34 7.78
N ARG A 111 1.52 3.44 8.35
CA ARG A 111 0.46 4.23 7.74
C ARG A 111 1.01 4.92 6.48
N GLY A 112 0.28 4.84 5.39
CA GLY A 112 0.64 5.54 4.16
C GLY A 112 0.59 7.06 4.32
N ARG A 113 1.13 7.77 3.33
CA ARG A 113 1.27 9.22 3.29
C ARG A 113 0.69 9.77 2.00
N THR A 114 0.00 10.90 2.04
CA THR A 114 -0.31 11.69 0.85
C THR A 114 0.87 12.62 0.51
N LEU A 115 1.00 13.01 -0.76
CA LEU A 115 2.02 13.98 -1.20
C LEU A 115 1.93 15.32 -0.45
N ASN A 116 0.74 15.70 -0.01
CA ASN A 116 0.48 16.90 0.79
C ASN A 116 0.39 16.56 2.28
N SER A 117 1.36 15.80 2.76
CA SER A 117 1.44 15.20 4.08
C SER A 117 0.64 15.93 5.17
N ASP A 118 -0.09 15.16 5.93
CA ASP A 118 -0.80 15.61 7.11
C ASP A 118 0.13 16.46 7.99
N LYS A 119 -0.06 17.77 7.96
CA LYS A 119 0.59 18.68 8.93
C LYS A 119 0.35 18.21 10.36
N ALA A 120 -0.71 17.45 10.58
CA ALA A 120 -1.02 16.81 11.84
C ALA A 120 -0.02 15.72 12.23
N ASP A 121 0.49 14.92 11.30
CA ASP A 121 1.54 13.93 11.59
C ASP A 121 2.82 14.60 12.09
N ASP A 122 3.23 15.67 11.42
CA ASP A 122 4.42 16.41 11.81
C ASP A 122 4.21 17.14 13.14
N GLN A 123 3.01 17.69 13.38
CA GLN A 123 2.69 18.42 14.60
C GLN A 123 2.49 17.49 15.82
N ASN A 124 1.94 16.29 15.60
CA ASN A 124 1.73 15.30 16.66
C ASN A 124 2.87 14.29 16.79
N ASN A 125 3.89 14.38 15.93
CA ASN A 125 5.05 13.50 15.90
C ASN A 125 4.67 12.02 15.78
N GLU A 126 3.66 11.72 14.96
CA GLU A 126 3.10 10.38 14.79
C GLU A 126 3.95 9.49 13.88
N ASN A 127 4.81 10.07 13.02
CA ASN A 127 5.82 9.37 12.20
C ASN A 127 5.25 8.17 11.43
N PHE A 128 4.10 8.36 10.79
CA PHE A 128 3.42 7.31 9.99
C PHE A 128 3.00 6.07 10.79
N LEU A 129 2.81 6.22 12.09
CA LEU A 129 2.26 5.19 12.96
C LEU A 129 0.77 5.40 13.17
N PHE A 130 0.10 4.37 13.61
CA PHE A 130 -1.27 4.43 14.09
C PHE A 130 -1.28 4.67 15.59
N LYS A 131 -2.22 5.46 16.05
CA LYS A 131 -2.37 5.78 17.47
C LYS A 131 -3.31 4.79 18.16
N ARG A 132 -3.05 4.52 19.41
CA ARG A 132 -3.97 3.73 20.23
C ARG A 132 -5.35 4.39 20.27
N GLY A 133 -6.39 3.64 19.89
CA GLY A 133 -7.76 4.14 19.78
C GLY A 133 -8.18 4.55 18.36
N ASP A 134 -7.27 4.54 17.39
CA ASP A 134 -7.64 4.70 15.98
C ASP A 134 -8.54 3.55 15.52
N THR A 135 -9.48 3.88 14.65
CA THR A 135 -10.20 2.88 13.87
C THR A 135 -9.58 2.82 12.47
N ILE A 136 -9.08 1.64 12.10
CA ILE A 136 -8.32 1.43 10.87
C ILE A 136 -9.05 0.42 10.00
N VAL A 137 -9.15 0.71 8.70
CA VAL A 137 -9.56 -0.26 7.69
C VAL A 137 -8.34 -0.63 6.86
N VAL A 138 -8.06 -1.91 6.77
CA VAL A 138 -7.01 -2.47 5.94
C VAL A 138 -7.61 -2.99 4.64
N LYS A 139 -6.99 -2.66 3.52
CA LYS A 139 -7.29 -3.23 2.21
C LYS A 139 -6.04 -3.94 1.70
N TYR A 140 -6.14 -5.25 1.58
CA TYR A 140 -5.08 -6.11 1.06
C TYR A 140 -5.51 -6.64 -0.31
N CYS A 141 -4.65 -6.53 -1.31
CA CYS A 141 -4.97 -6.87 -2.69
C CYS A 141 -3.95 -7.87 -3.24
N SER A 142 -4.45 -8.94 -3.84
CA SER A 142 -3.66 -9.70 -4.81
C SER A 142 -3.67 -8.94 -6.13
N ILE A 143 -2.50 -8.71 -6.71
CA ILE A 143 -2.30 -7.93 -7.94
C ILE A 143 -1.55 -8.74 -8.98
N ASP A 144 -1.71 -8.44 -10.26
CA ASP A 144 -0.91 -9.08 -11.29
C ASP A 144 0.54 -8.56 -11.30
N HIS A 145 1.42 -9.29 -11.98
CA HIS A 145 2.85 -8.99 -12.00
C HIS A 145 3.16 -7.64 -12.66
N ALA A 146 2.43 -7.25 -13.70
CA ALA A 146 2.64 -5.95 -14.34
C ALA A 146 2.29 -4.78 -13.42
N VAL A 147 1.22 -4.92 -12.61
CA VAL A 147 0.85 -3.94 -11.59
C VAL A 147 1.89 -3.91 -10.46
N PHE A 148 2.43 -5.07 -10.07
CA PHE A 148 3.53 -5.15 -9.11
C PHE A 148 4.77 -4.42 -9.61
N ASP A 149 5.21 -4.68 -10.84
CA ASP A 149 6.40 -4.05 -11.43
C ASP A 149 6.24 -2.53 -11.54
N PHE A 150 5.06 -2.06 -11.92
CA PHE A 150 4.78 -0.63 -11.97
C PHE A 150 4.99 0.02 -10.59
N TRP A 151 4.33 -0.48 -9.56
CA TRP A 151 4.40 0.12 -8.23
C TRP A 151 5.77 -0.03 -7.58
N ARG A 152 6.43 -1.16 -7.76
CA ARG A 152 7.79 -1.38 -7.26
C ARG A 152 8.79 -0.40 -7.87
N THR A 153 8.69 -0.17 -9.19
CA THR A 153 9.58 0.77 -9.88
C THR A 153 9.25 2.21 -9.57
N GLU A 154 7.96 2.55 -9.39
CA GLU A 154 7.52 3.87 -8.94
C GLU A 154 8.03 4.19 -7.54
N GLU A 155 7.88 3.28 -6.56
CA GLU A 155 8.41 3.44 -5.21
C GLU A 155 9.95 3.61 -5.21
N THR A 156 10.66 2.86 -6.06
CA THR A 156 12.12 3.00 -6.21
C THR A 156 12.49 4.37 -6.74
N GLN A 157 11.76 4.88 -7.73
CA GLN A 157 12.00 6.20 -8.32
C GLN A 157 11.71 7.31 -7.31
N LEU A 158 10.64 7.21 -6.54
CA LEU A 158 10.33 8.17 -5.47
C LEU A 158 11.39 8.18 -4.38
N GLY A 159 11.91 7.02 -3.99
CA GLY A 159 12.99 6.90 -3.01
C GLY A 159 14.31 7.52 -3.48
N ASN A 160 14.55 7.56 -4.79
CA ASN A 160 15.74 8.18 -5.39
C ASN A 160 15.56 9.67 -5.69
N ASN A 161 14.38 10.23 -5.50
CA ASN A 161 14.08 11.63 -5.81
C ASN A 161 14.91 12.56 -4.91
N GLY A 162 15.69 13.44 -5.56
CA GLY A 162 16.60 14.36 -4.89
C GLY A 162 17.99 13.80 -4.58
N ASN A 163 18.28 12.56 -4.91
CA ASN A 163 19.62 12.00 -4.83
C ASN A 163 20.40 12.29 -6.13
N PRO A 164 21.42 13.21 -6.13
CA PRO A 164 22.17 13.54 -7.34
C PRO A 164 23.01 12.37 -7.90
N PHE A 165 23.21 11.32 -7.12
CA PHE A 165 23.92 10.10 -7.50
C PHE A 165 22.96 8.92 -7.74
N GLY A 166 21.66 9.14 -7.62
CA GLY A 166 20.67 8.11 -7.91
C GLY A 166 20.59 7.82 -9.40
N THR A 167 20.70 6.55 -9.78
CA THR A 167 20.39 6.12 -11.15
C THR A 167 18.89 6.24 -11.38
N VAL A 168 18.52 6.95 -12.46
CA VAL A 168 17.12 6.99 -12.90
C VAL A 168 16.75 5.59 -13.37
N SER A 169 15.83 4.95 -12.65
CA SER A 169 15.27 3.68 -13.07
C SER A 169 13.97 3.95 -13.85
N PRO A 170 13.75 3.30 -15.00
CA PRO A 170 12.49 3.46 -15.71
C PRO A 170 11.33 2.91 -14.86
N ILE A 171 10.19 3.59 -14.89
CA ILE A 171 8.95 3.04 -14.34
C ILE A 171 8.39 2.09 -15.40
N PHE A 172 8.24 0.82 -15.05
CA PHE A 172 7.65 -0.15 -15.94
C PHE A 172 6.15 0.09 -16.07
N SER A 173 5.66 0.03 -17.29
CA SER A 173 4.23 0.20 -17.61
C SER A 173 3.85 -0.82 -18.67
N ASN A 174 2.62 -1.32 -18.61
CA ASN A 174 2.01 -2.16 -19.62
C ASN A 174 1.05 -1.36 -20.54
N ILE A 175 1.22 -0.04 -20.59
CA ILE A 175 0.45 0.85 -21.47
C ILE A 175 1.20 0.95 -22.80
N ASP A 176 0.54 0.51 -23.89
CA ASP A 176 1.02 0.55 -25.28
C ASP A 176 0.23 1.60 -26.09
#